data_04a0f01bc900ad67965d01f7d2f5a275
#
_entry.id   04a0f01bc900ad67965d01f7d2f5a275
#
_cell.length_a   1.000
_cell.length_b   1.000
_cell.length_c   1.000
_cell.angle_alpha   90.00
_cell.angle_beta   90.00
_cell.angle_gamma   90.00
#
_symmetry.space_group_name_H-M   'P 1'
#
loop_
_entity.id
_entity.type
_entity.pdbx_description
1 polymer ?
#
loop_
_entity_poly.entity_id
_entity_poly.type
_entity_poly.pdbx_seq_one_letter_code
_entity_poly.pdbx_strand_id
1 'polypeptide(L)'
;RKPTIEQLTTFVQPTWQALIDGAMYCEPQLREIVARNKPDVVIEDNVNCFPALVTAGVPFVRMMSCNPLEVRGPDVAPVFSGYAADDRTGWDEFRAEYDRTHRPMWSAYDEWVQSCGAPALNDLDFIHTSQHLNLYLYPGAADYVDRRPLDSTWHRLDSSVRTTDASFEVPEHLRGGEGALIYLSLGSLGSADVDLMKRLVSVLGHTPHRYIVSKGPLADTYDLPDNMWGAQQVPQTNVLPLVDLVITHGGNNTTTESFHFGKPMIVLPLFWDQYDNAQRVHETGFGLRLPTYTFADEELTGAVEQLLADTALRARMDAIGADIRTRSGVARAAELLASVA
;
A
#
# COMPACT_ATOMS: atom_id res chain seq x y z
N ARG A 1 15.12 -12.78 -2.31
CA ARG A 1 14.46 -12.46 -3.60
C ARG A 1 15.41 -11.62 -4.48
N LYS A 2 15.06 -11.50 -5.76
CA LYS A 2 15.84 -10.77 -6.76
C LYS A 2 15.73 -9.24 -6.56
N PRO A 3 16.68 -8.44 -7.08
CA PRO A 3 16.53 -6.99 -7.18
C PRO A 3 15.22 -6.61 -7.87
N THR A 4 14.66 -5.42 -7.57
CA THR A 4 13.36 -4.99 -8.11
C THR A 4 13.33 -4.94 -9.63
N ILE A 5 14.44 -4.56 -10.27
CA ILE A 5 14.54 -4.55 -11.74
C ILE A 5 14.37 -5.96 -12.34
N GLU A 6 14.89 -7.01 -11.70
CA GLU A 6 14.68 -8.40 -12.15
C GLU A 6 13.27 -8.89 -11.83
N GLN A 7 12.59 -8.29 -10.84
CA GLN A 7 11.20 -8.61 -10.53
C GLN A 7 10.24 -8.12 -11.60
N LEU A 8 10.63 -7.15 -12.43
CA LEU A 8 9.82 -6.69 -13.56
C LEU A 8 9.40 -7.85 -14.48
N THR A 9 10.33 -8.76 -14.78
CA THR A 9 10.03 -9.93 -15.63
C THR A 9 9.47 -11.11 -14.84
N THR A 10 9.93 -11.31 -13.58
CA THR A 10 9.63 -12.54 -12.83
C THR A 10 8.38 -12.45 -11.96
N PHE A 11 7.90 -11.26 -11.69
CA PHE A 11 6.74 -11.01 -10.84
C PHE A 11 5.78 -9.96 -11.42
N VAL A 12 6.28 -8.75 -11.76
CA VAL A 12 5.42 -7.63 -12.15
C VAL A 12 4.70 -7.90 -13.46
N GLN A 13 5.42 -8.30 -14.50
CA GLN A 13 4.83 -8.62 -15.82
C GLN A 13 3.80 -9.77 -15.77
N PRO A 14 4.08 -10.94 -15.13
CA PRO A 14 3.07 -11.99 -15.00
C PRO A 14 1.84 -11.56 -14.19
N THR A 15 2.02 -10.70 -13.19
CA THR A 15 0.92 -10.16 -12.41
C THR A 15 0.04 -9.25 -13.28
N TRP A 16 0.65 -8.34 -14.04
CA TRP A 16 -0.10 -7.51 -15.00
C TRP A 16 -0.87 -8.35 -16.01
N GLN A 17 -0.25 -9.40 -16.57
CA GLN A 17 -0.95 -10.27 -17.51
C GLN A 17 -2.17 -10.93 -16.89
N ALA A 18 -2.06 -11.42 -15.65
CA ALA A 18 -3.19 -12.03 -14.94
C ALA A 18 -4.33 -11.01 -14.68
N LEU A 19 -3.98 -9.76 -14.34
CA LEU A 19 -4.95 -8.67 -14.14
C LEU A 19 -5.66 -8.31 -15.45
N ILE A 20 -4.92 -8.22 -16.55
CA ILE A 20 -5.46 -7.97 -17.89
C ILE A 20 -6.41 -9.09 -18.32
N ASP A 21 -5.99 -10.35 -18.17
CA ASP A 21 -6.83 -11.50 -18.50
C ASP A 21 -8.13 -11.49 -17.66
N GLY A 22 -8.02 -11.11 -16.39
CA GLY A 22 -9.15 -10.91 -15.49
C GLY A 22 -10.10 -9.79 -15.96
N ALA A 23 -9.57 -8.65 -16.41
CA ALA A 23 -10.37 -7.55 -16.96
C ALA A 23 -11.12 -7.98 -18.21
N MET A 24 -10.43 -8.64 -19.14
CA MET A 24 -11.04 -9.15 -20.38
C MET A 24 -12.17 -10.15 -20.06
N TYR A 25 -11.96 -11.02 -19.09
CA TYR A 25 -12.97 -11.99 -18.66
C TYR A 25 -14.21 -11.33 -18.03
N CYS A 26 -14.01 -10.29 -17.24
CA CYS A 26 -15.10 -9.61 -16.51
C CYS A 26 -15.86 -8.58 -17.37
N GLU A 27 -15.30 -8.10 -18.45
CA GLU A 27 -15.84 -7.00 -19.25
C GLU A 27 -17.29 -7.19 -19.70
N PRO A 28 -17.73 -8.35 -20.26
CA PRO A 28 -19.14 -8.53 -20.65
C PRO A 28 -20.10 -8.43 -19.47
N GLN A 29 -19.74 -9.03 -18.34
CA GLN A 29 -20.56 -9.00 -17.13
C GLN A 29 -20.65 -7.61 -16.52
N LEU A 30 -19.56 -6.84 -16.52
CA LEU A 30 -19.55 -5.45 -16.07
C LEU A 30 -20.46 -4.58 -16.92
N ARG A 31 -20.46 -4.74 -18.25
CA ARG A 31 -21.39 -4.02 -19.16
C ARG A 31 -22.84 -4.32 -18.82
N GLU A 32 -23.18 -5.57 -18.59
CA GLU A 32 -24.54 -5.97 -18.16
C GLU A 32 -24.92 -5.36 -16.81
N ILE A 33 -24.00 -5.35 -15.85
CA ILE A 33 -24.22 -4.77 -14.52
C ILE A 33 -24.45 -3.26 -14.63
N VAL A 34 -23.61 -2.53 -15.38
CA VAL A 34 -23.75 -1.09 -15.59
C VAL A 34 -25.08 -0.77 -16.29
N ALA A 35 -25.40 -1.49 -17.37
CA ALA A 35 -26.66 -1.29 -18.11
C ALA A 35 -27.91 -1.55 -17.27
N ARG A 36 -27.86 -2.55 -16.38
CA ARG A 36 -28.97 -2.91 -15.49
C ARG A 36 -29.13 -1.92 -14.35
N ASN A 37 -28.03 -1.51 -13.69
CA ASN A 37 -28.07 -0.69 -12.51
C ASN A 37 -28.21 0.80 -12.80
N LYS A 38 -27.78 1.26 -13.99
CA LYS A 38 -27.84 2.65 -14.45
C LYS A 38 -27.32 3.62 -13.38
N PRO A 39 -26.04 3.49 -12.97
CA PRO A 39 -25.46 4.36 -11.95
C PRO A 39 -25.42 5.82 -12.41
N ASP A 40 -25.43 6.77 -11.47
CA ASP A 40 -25.21 8.19 -11.74
C ASP A 40 -23.72 8.52 -11.84
N VAL A 41 -22.86 7.70 -11.21
CA VAL A 41 -21.40 7.81 -11.23
C VAL A 41 -20.77 6.41 -11.12
N VAL A 42 -19.63 6.23 -11.76
CA VAL A 42 -18.84 4.98 -11.63
C VAL A 42 -17.51 5.30 -10.96
N ILE A 43 -17.16 4.51 -9.95
CA ILE A 43 -15.87 4.61 -9.25
C ILE A 43 -15.09 3.34 -9.51
N GLU A 44 -13.84 3.48 -9.95
CA GLU A 44 -12.92 2.37 -10.18
C GLU A 44 -11.75 2.44 -9.19
N ASP A 45 -11.72 1.50 -8.24
CA ASP A 45 -10.60 1.25 -7.34
C ASP A 45 -9.84 0.01 -7.81
N ASN A 46 -8.98 0.22 -8.79
CA ASN A 46 -8.16 -0.83 -9.37
C ASN A 46 -6.85 -0.24 -9.92
N VAL A 47 -5.96 -1.11 -10.40
CA VAL A 47 -4.71 -0.75 -11.06
C VAL A 47 -4.77 -0.89 -12.58
N ASN A 48 -5.80 -1.57 -13.12
CA ASN A 48 -6.03 -1.75 -14.56
C ASN A 48 -7.46 -1.37 -14.96
N CYS A 49 -7.62 -0.91 -16.17
CA CYS A 49 -8.86 -0.42 -16.74
C CYS A 49 -9.88 -1.53 -16.96
N PHE A 50 -11.15 -1.19 -16.75
CA PHE A 50 -12.31 -1.93 -17.23
C PHE A 50 -13.10 -1.03 -18.18
N PRO A 51 -13.04 -1.27 -19.51
CA PRO A 51 -13.68 -0.41 -20.51
C PRO A 51 -15.16 -0.15 -20.25
N ALA A 52 -15.90 -1.14 -19.73
CA ALA A 52 -17.31 -1.00 -19.35
C ALA A 52 -17.56 0.15 -18.35
N LEU A 53 -16.61 0.43 -17.47
CA LEU A 53 -16.72 1.47 -16.47
C LEU A 53 -16.47 2.85 -17.07
N VAL A 54 -15.42 2.98 -17.86
CA VAL A 54 -15.04 4.24 -18.54
C VAL A 54 -16.07 4.64 -19.59
N THR A 55 -16.73 3.65 -20.23
CA THR A 55 -17.74 3.88 -21.29
C THR A 55 -19.19 3.83 -20.79
N ALA A 56 -19.40 3.90 -19.48
CA ALA A 56 -20.74 3.81 -18.86
C ALA A 56 -21.68 4.96 -19.23
N GLY A 57 -21.19 6.05 -19.86
CA GLY A 57 -21.99 7.23 -20.22
C GLY A 57 -22.32 8.16 -19.05
N VAL A 58 -21.68 7.96 -17.91
CA VAL A 58 -21.77 8.76 -16.69
C VAL A 58 -20.38 9.15 -16.22
N PRO A 59 -20.21 10.11 -15.30
CA PRO A 59 -18.88 10.45 -14.78
C PRO A 59 -18.13 9.24 -14.25
N PHE A 60 -16.90 9.09 -14.73
CA PHE A 60 -15.93 8.10 -14.24
C PHE A 60 -15.04 8.74 -13.19
N VAL A 61 -14.84 8.08 -12.07
CA VAL A 61 -13.97 8.49 -10.98
C VAL A 61 -12.91 7.44 -10.75
N ARG A 62 -11.64 7.82 -10.83
CA ARG A 62 -10.54 6.95 -10.45
C ARG A 62 -10.30 7.02 -8.94
N MET A 63 -10.21 5.86 -8.30
CA MET A 63 -9.69 5.71 -6.94
C MET A 63 -8.33 5.00 -7.03
N MET A 64 -7.30 5.56 -6.39
CA MET A 64 -5.97 4.98 -6.34
C MET A 64 -5.62 4.60 -4.90
N SER A 65 -5.51 3.32 -4.63
CA SER A 65 -5.21 2.73 -3.33
C SER A 65 -3.76 2.22 -3.24
N CYS A 66 -2.92 2.52 -4.23
CA CYS A 66 -1.50 2.19 -4.29
C CYS A 66 -0.62 3.41 -4.00
N ASN A 67 0.72 3.20 -3.95
CA ASN A 67 1.68 4.28 -3.82
C ASN A 67 1.50 5.32 -4.96
N PRO A 68 1.56 6.63 -4.67
CA PRO A 68 1.36 7.68 -5.66
C PRO A 68 2.35 7.69 -6.84
N LEU A 69 3.44 6.94 -6.80
CA LEU A 69 4.33 6.73 -7.96
C LEU A 69 3.64 6.02 -9.13
N GLU A 70 2.46 5.45 -8.91
CA GLU A 70 1.60 4.96 -10.00
C GLU A 70 1.23 6.07 -10.98
N VAL A 71 1.10 7.31 -10.50
CA VAL A 71 1.06 8.49 -11.37
C VAL A 71 2.48 8.90 -11.69
N ARG A 72 2.94 8.50 -12.85
CA ARG A 72 4.33 8.65 -13.29
C ARG A 72 4.74 10.11 -13.51
N GLY A 73 6.03 10.37 -13.44
CA GLY A 73 6.61 11.65 -13.77
C GLY A 73 8.13 11.55 -13.95
N PRO A 74 8.75 12.54 -14.64
CA PRO A 74 10.19 12.53 -14.86
C PRO A 74 11.00 12.77 -13.59
N ASP A 75 10.41 13.45 -12.60
CA ASP A 75 11.09 13.91 -11.39
C ASP A 75 10.76 13.06 -10.15
N VAL A 76 10.09 11.93 -10.34
CA VAL A 76 9.84 10.92 -9.30
C VAL A 76 10.46 9.58 -9.70
N ALA A 77 10.76 8.76 -8.70
CA ALA A 77 11.34 7.43 -8.93
C ALA A 77 10.39 6.54 -9.77
N PRO A 78 10.91 5.59 -10.56
CA PRO A 78 10.07 4.66 -11.28
C PRO A 78 9.21 3.83 -10.32
N VAL A 79 7.93 3.67 -10.64
CA VAL A 79 7.01 2.82 -9.85
C VAL A 79 7.53 1.38 -9.76
N PHE A 80 7.35 0.74 -8.61
CA PHE A 80 7.83 -0.60 -8.24
C PHE A 80 9.35 -0.72 -8.06
N SER A 81 10.11 0.36 -8.23
CA SER A 81 11.57 0.30 -8.12
C SER A 81 12.07 0.25 -6.68
N GLY A 82 11.37 0.91 -5.76
CA GLY A 82 11.87 1.16 -4.43
C GLY A 82 13.18 1.97 -4.44
N TYR A 83 13.39 2.82 -5.44
CA TYR A 83 14.54 3.71 -5.54
C TYR A 83 14.30 5.02 -4.78
N ALA A 84 15.38 5.62 -4.29
CA ALA A 84 15.30 6.88 -3.57
C ALA A 84 14.86 8.03 -4.50
N ALA A 85 14.10 8.96 -3.94
CA ALA A 85 13.61 10.11 -4.69
C ALA A 85 14.72 11.15 -4.98
N ASP A 86 15.79 11.16 -4.17
CA ASP A 86 16.92 12.10 -4.32
C ASP A 86 18.11 11.53 -5.09
N ASP A 87 18.12 10.23 -5.37
CA ASP A 87 19.17 9.55 -6.12
C ASP A 87 18.59 8.94 -7.40
N ARG A 88 18.92 9.52 -8.54
CA ARG A 88 18.46 9.07 -9.87
C ARG A 88 19.27 7.90 -10.44
N THR A 89 20.23 7.39 -9.68
CA THR A 89 21.02 6.23 -10.10
C THR A 89 20.11 5.04 -10.39
N GLY A 90 20.19 4.49 -11.59
CA GLY A 90 19.41 3.34 -12.02
C GLY A 90 17.98 3.66 -12.49
N TRP A 91 17.48 4.90 -12.39
CA TRP A 91 16.11 5.23 -12.82
C TRP A 91 15.89 4.98 -14.30
N ASP A 92 16.81 5.43 -15.15
CA ASP A 92 16.67 5.28 -16.60
C ASP A 92 16.81 3.83 -17.02
N GLU A 93 17.71 3.07 -16.38
CA GLU A 93 17.84 1.63 -16.62
C GLU A 93 16.55 0.89 -16.24
N PHE A 94 15.98 1.22 -15.07
CA PHE A 94 14.72 0.62 -14.62
C PHE A 94 13.55 0.96 -15.55
N ARG A 95 13.44 2.22 -15.99
CA ARG A 95 12.41 2.65 -16.95
C ARG A 95 12.56 1.94 -18.29
N ALA A 96 13.79 1.80 -18.80
CA ALA A 96 14.05 1.08 -20.03
C ALA A 96 13.69 -0.40 -19.92
N GLU A 97 14.00 -1.04 -18.80
CA GLU A 97 13.63 -2.43 -18.54
C GLU A 97 12.11 -2.60 -18.37
N TYR A 98 11.45 -1.64 -17.69
CA TYR A 98 9.99 -1.63 -17.59
C TYR A 98 9.35 -1.51 -18.99
N ASP A 99 9.79 -0.58 -19.82
CA ASP A 99 9.32 -0.43 -21.20
C ASP A 99 9.53 -1.74 -21.97
N ARG A 100 10.76 -2.26 -22.00
CA ARG A 100 11.10 -3.49 -22.70
C ARG A 100 10.20 -4.69 -22.32
N THR A 101 9.90 -4.82 -21.04
CA THR A 101 9.14 -5.97 -20.52
C THR A 101 7.63 -5.81 -20.65
N HIS A 102 7.12 -4.57 -20.56
CA HIS A 102 5.67 -4.31 -20.49
C HIS A 102 5.08 -3.77 -21.80
N ARG A 103 5.87 -3.14 -22.67
CA ARG A 103 5.39 -2.52 -23.92
C ARG A 103 4.54 -3.45 -24.80
N PRO A 104 4.98 -4.68 -25.09
CA PRO A 104 4.17 -5.56 -25.96
C PRO A 104 2.81 -5.91 -25.34
N MET A 105 2.79 -6.18 -24.04
CA MET A 105 1.57 -6.50 -23.29
C MET A 105 0.65 -5.29 -23.20
N TRP A 106 1.20 -4.12 -22.85
CA TRP A 106 0.46 -2.88 -22.78
C TRP A 106 -0.16 -2.51 -24.13
N SER A 107 0.59 -2.61 -25.24
CA SER A 107 0.08 -2.31 -26.58
C SER A 107 -1.11 -3.20 -26.95
N ALA A 108 -1.02 -4.50 -26.68
CA ALA A 108 -2.13 -5.42 -26.93
C ALA A 108 -3.35 -5.12 -26.05
N TYR A 109 -3.10 -4.71 -24.80
CA TYR A 109 -4.16 -4.32 -23.89
C TYR A 109 -4.84 -3.02 -24.29
N ASP A 110 -4.07 -2.01 -24.69
CA ASP A 110 -4.61 -0.73 -25.17
C ASP A 110 -5.43 -0.91 -26.47
N GLU A 111 -4.97 -1.73 -27.42
CA GLU A 111 -5.75 -2.10 -28.61
C GLU A 111 -7.10 -2.75 -28.23
N TRP A 112 -7.09 -3.66 -27.24
CA TRP A 112 -8.33 -4.27 -26.75
C TRP A 112 -9.24 -3.24 -26.05
N VAL A 113 -8.71 -2.37 -25.20
CA VAL A 113 -9.43 -1.29 -24.52
C VAL A 113 -10.14 -0.41 -25.55
N GLN A 114 -9.43 0.01 -26.61
CA GLN A 114 -10.00 0.80 -27.70
C GLN A 114 -11.06 0.02 -28.50
N SER A 115 -10.85 -1.27 -28.75
CA SER A 115 -11.83 -2.13 -29.42
C SER A 115 -13.14 -2.26 -28.63
N CYS A 116 -13.08 -2.09 -27.31
CA CYS A 116 -14.25 -2.03 -26.42
C CYS A 116 -14.93 -0.65 -26.41
N GLY A 117 -14.42 0.34 -27.14
CA GLY A 117 -14.99 1.68 -27.26
C GLY A 117 -14.47 2.69 -26.25
N ALA A 118 -13.51 2.32 -25.41
CA ALA A 118 -12.87 3.24 -24.47
C ALA A 118 -11.76 4.06 -25.16
N PRO A 119 -11.38 5.24 -24.63
CA PRO A 119 -10.22 6.00 -25.10
C PRO A 119 -8.92 5.19 -24.98
N ALA A 120 -7.90 5.56 -25.76
CA ALA A 120 -6.56 5.01 -25.58
C ALA A 120 -6.03 5.30 -24.17
N LEU A 121 -5.26 4.35 -23.64
CA LEU A 121 -4.53 4.53 -22.39
C LEU A 121 -3.34 5.47 -22.59
N ASN A 122 -2.92 6.17 -21.55
CA ASN A 122 -1.64 6.88 -21.58
C ASN A 122 -0.48 5.89 -21.69
N ASP A 123 0.64 6.37 -22.21
CA ASP A 123 1.80 5.52 -22.49
C ASP A 123 2.22 4.70 -21.26
N LEU A 124 2.18 3.39 -21.38
CA LEU A 124 2.48 2.41 -20.31
C LEU A 124 1.62 2.52 -19.05
N ASP A 125 0.55 3.32 -19.03
CA ASP A 125 -0.48 3.25 -18.00
C ASP A 125 -1.47 2.14 -18.31
N PHE A 126 -1.93 1.45 -17.26
CA PHE A 126 -2.90 0.36 -17.41
C PHE A 126 -4.32 0.75 -17.00
N ILE A 127 -4.52 1.99 -16.55
CA ILE A 127 -5.80 2.56 -16.11
C ILE A 127 -5.94 4.00 -16.59
N HIS A 128 -7.17 4.43 -16.87
CA HIS A 128 -7.45 5.81 -17.23
C HIS A 128 -7.36 6.76 -16.02
N THR A 129 -6.84 7.95 -16.24
CA THR A 129 -7.05 9.09 -15.33
C THR A 129 -8.38 9.74 -15.67
N SER A 130 -9.21 10.00 -14.68
CA SER A 130 -10.47 10.70 -14.88
C SER A 130 -10.25 12.17 -15.23
N GLN A 131 -11.06 12.69 -16.13
CA GLN A 131 -11.11 14.14 -16.44
C GLN A 131 -11.94 14.93 -15.42
N HIS A 132 -12.67 14.25 -14.53
CA HIS A 132 -13.58 14.87 -13.57
C HIS A 132 -13.05 14.80 -12.15
N LEU A 133 -12.69 13.59 -11.67
CA LEU A 133 -12.33 13.38 -10.29
C LEU A 133 -11.41 12.16 -10.14
N ASN A 134 -10.25 12.38 -9.51
CA ASN A 134 -9.30 11.34 -9.14
C ASN A 134 -9.07 11.40 -7.64
N LEU A 135 -9.31 10.31 -6.95
CA LEU A 135 -9.15 10.18 -5.50
C LEU A 135 -7.97 9.27 -5.18
N TYR A 136 -7.22 9.57 -4.14
CA TYR A 136 -6.12 8.70 -3.73
C TYR A 136 -5.90 8.70 -2.21
N LEU A 137 -5.45 7.54 -1.73
CA LEU A 137 -5.25 7.24 -0.32
C LEU A 137 -3.74 7.20 -0.05
N TYR A 138 -3.19 8.31 0.45
CA TYR A 138 -1.78 8.35 0.84
C TYR A 138 -1.52 9.45 1.88
N PRO A 139 -0.63 9.24 2.87
CA PRO A 139 -0.33 10.26 3.86
C PRO A 139 0.37 11.47 3.24
N GLY A 140 -0.16 12.67 3.52
CA GLY A 140 0.36 13.91 2.93
C GLY A 140 1.83 14.17 3.26
N ALA A 141 2.28 13.78 4.45
CA ALA A 141 3.66 13.95 4.88
C ALA A 141 4.67 13.08 4.09
N ALA A 142 4.19 12.02 3.43
CA ALA A 142 5.02 11.12 2.62
C ALA A 142 4.72 11.23 1.11
N ASP A 143 3.85 12.14 0.68
CA ASP A 143 3.48 12.31 -0.72
C ASP A 143 4.63 12.91 -1.56
N TYR A 144 4.49 12.91 -2.88
CA TYR A 144 5.48 13.36 -3.87
C TYR A 144 5.04 14.65 -4.58
N VAL A 145 4.05 15.36 -4.06
CA VAL A 145 3.45 16.52 -4.73
C VAL A 145 4.40 17.70 -4.91
N ASP A 146 5.46 17.78 -4.11
CA ASP A 146 6.56 18.74 -4.27
C ASP A 146 7.43 18.47 -5.50
N ARG A 147 7.50 17.22 -5.96
CA ARG A 147 8.28 16.78 -7.13
C ARG A 147 7.43 16.53 -8.36
N ARG A 148 6.20 16.08 -8.14
CA ARG A 148 5.21 15.82 -9.18
C ARG A 148 3.88 16.43 -8.74
N PRO A 149 3.63 17.70 -9.06
CA PRO A 149 2.34 18.34 -8.84
C PRO A 149 1.22 17.58 -9.55
N LEU A 150 0.11 17.41 -8.87
CA LEU A 150 -1.13 16.89 -9.43
C LEU A 150 -2.04 18.04 -9.81
N ASP A 151 -2.86 17.88 -10.86
CA ASP A 151 -3.81 18.89 -11.25
C ASP A 151 -5.03 18.94 -10.29
N SER A 152 -5.97 19.87 -10.56
CA SER A 152 -7.11 20.11 -9.69
C SER A 152 -8.15 18.99 -9.66
N THR A 153 -8.04 17.98 -10.50
CA THR A 153 -8.93 16.81 -10.48
C THR A 153 -8.52 15.80 -9.42
N TRP A 154 -7.30 15.90 -8.88
CA TRP A 154 -6.77 14.97 -7.88
C TRP A 154 -7.01 15.45 -6.45
N HIS A 155 -7.59 14.57 -5.64
CA HIS A 155 -7.87 14.85 -4.23
C HIS A 155 -7.35 13.72 -3.34
N ARG A 156 -6.49 14.10 -2.39
CA ARG A 156 -5.96 13.18 -1.38
C ARG A 156 -6.96 12.95 -0.26
N LEU A 157 -7.12 11.70 0.12
CA LEU A 157 -8.03 11.24 1.17
C LEU A 157 -7.25 10.52 2.29
N ASP A 158 -6.18 11.12 2.80
CA ASP A 158 -5.27 10.53 3.80
C ASP A 158 -5.94 10.19 5.15
N SER A 159 -7.11 10.74 5.42
CA SER A 159 -7.91 10.46 6.61
C SER A 159 -9.04 9.45 6.39
N SER A 160 -9.09 8.79 5.21
CA SER A 160 -10.08 7.75 4.90
C SER A 160 -9.61 6.38 5.45
N VAL A 161 -9.46 6.28 6.76
CA VAL A 161 -9.15 5.02 7.42
C VAL A 161 -10.46 4.31 7.76
N ARG A 162 -10.54 3.01 7.43
CA ARG A 162 -11.72 2.21 7.74
C ARG A 162 -11.95 2.15 9.24
N THR A 163 -13.23 2.18 9.64
CA THR A 163 -13.64 1.83 10.99
C THR A 163 -14.03 0.36 11.02
N THR A 164 -13.65 -0.37 12.07
CA THR A 164 -14.06 -1.74 12.29
C THR A 164 -14.91 -1.81 13.55
N ASP A 165 -15.98 -2.59 13.49
CA ASP A 165 -16.87 -2.82 14.65
C ASP A 165 -16.27 -3.81 15.66
N ALA A 166 -15.20 -4.53 15.28
CA ALA A 166 -14.54 -5.47 16.17
C ALA A 166 -13.71 -4.73 17.22
N SER A 167 -14.15 -4.74 18.46
CA SER A 167 -13.35 -4.26 19.60
C SER A 167 -12.11 -5.14 19.78
N PHE A 168 -11.02 -4.54 20.23
CA PHE A 168 -9.80 -5.25 20.59
C PHE A 168 -9.36 -4.86 22.00
N GLU A 169 -9.09 -5.86 22.81
CA GLU A 169 -8.43 -5.69 24.08
C GLU A 169 -7.08 -6.42 24.07
N VAL A 170 -6.05 -5.75 24.56
CA VAL A 170 -4.72 -6.39 24.70
C VAL A 170 -4.88 -7.62 25.59
N PRO A 171 -4.44 -8.81 25.15
CA PRO A 171 -4.50 -10.03 25.95
C PRO A 171 -3.86 -9.88 27.33
N GLU A 172 -4.41 -10.54 28.34
CA GLU A 172 -4.02 -10.33 29.75
C GLU A 172 -2.51 -10.53 29.98
N HIS A 173 -1.91 -11.57 29.39
CA HIS A 173 -0.47 -11.87 29.52
C HIS A 173 0.44 -10.81 28.85
N LEU A 174 -0.11 -9.96 27.99
CA LEU A 174 0.60 -8.83 27.38
C LEU A 174 0.29 -7.49 28.07
N ARG A 175 -0.65 -7.43 29.02
CA ARG A 175 -0.99 -6.19 29.73
C ARG A 175 0.05 -5.87 30.78
N GLY A 176 0.47 -4.60 30.87
CA GLY A 176 1.34 -4.09 31.94
C GLY A 176 2.74 -4.70 31.99
N GLY A 177 3.15 -5.47 30.99
CA GLY A 177 4.50 -6.01 30.88
C GLY A 177 5.55 -4.94 30.57
N GLU A 178 6.81 -5.24 30.84
CA GLU A 178 7.94 -4.39 30.47
C GLU A 178 8.07 -4.30 28.94
N GLY A 179 8.76 -3.27 28.45
CA GLY A 179 8.98 -3.02 27.04
C GLY A 179 7.77 -2.44 26.30
N ALA A 180 7.95 -2.19 25.01
CA ALA A 180 6.95 -1.63 24.12
C ALA A 180 5.94 -2.68 23.67
N LEU A 181 4.76 -2.26 23.23
CA LEU A 181 3.80 -3.09 22.52
C LEU A 181 3.92 -2.82 21.01
N ILE A 182 4.16 -3.85 20.21
CA ILE A 182 4.50 -3.74 18.80
C ILE A 182 3.50 -4.55 17.96
N TYR A 183 3.06 -4.00 16.84
CA TYR A 183 2.21 -4.71 15.87
C TYR A 183 3.05 -5.30 14.73
N LEU A 184 2.92 -6.59 14.49
CA LEU A 184 3.55 -7.30 13.37
C LEU A 184 2.49 -7.78 12.38
N SER A 185 2.55 -7.27 11.14
CA SER A 185 1.66 -7.70 10.06
C SER A 185 2.32 -7.57 8.69
N LEU A 186 2.45 -8.67 7.99
CA LEU A 186 2.87 -8.67 6.59
C LEU A 186 1.68 -8.68 5.60
N GLY A 187 0.48 -8.38 6.08
CA GLY A 187 -0.76 -8.45 5.29
C GLY A 187 -1.17 -9.90 4.96
N SER A 188 -2.28 -10.06 4.28
CA SER A 188 -2.84 -11.39 3.99
C SER A 188 -1.95 -12.24 3.08
N LEU A 189 -1.33 -11.64 2.08
CA LEU A 189 -0.45 -12.34 1.13
C LEU A 189 0.96 -12.55 1.71
N GLY A 190 1.51 -11.54 2.37
CA GLY A 190 2.86 -11.64 2.95
C GLY A 190 2.95 -12.60 4.13
N SER A 191 1.90 -12.66 4.95
CA SER A 191 1.84 -13.61 6.08
C SER A 191 1.67 -15.08 5.65
N ALA A 192 1.41 -15.35 4.36
CA ALA A 192 1.44 -16.69 3.79
C ALA A 192 2.88 -17.23 3.60
N ASP A 193 3.89 -16.35 3.66
CA ASP A 193 5.31 -16.76 3.73
C ASP A 193 5.64 -17.24 5.16
N VAL A 194 5.30 -18.52 5.43
CA VAL A 194 5.40 -19.12 6.77
C VAL A 194 6.85 -19.14 7.28
N ASP A 195 7.82 -19.32 6.41
CA ASP A 195 9.23 -19.38 6.81
C ASP A 195 9.70 -17.98 7.27
N LEU A 196 9.31 -16.94 6.55
CA LEU A 196 9.57 -15.56 6.97
C LEU A 196 8.86 -15.24 8.29
N MET A 197 7.59 -15.61 8.45
CA MET A 197 6.86 -15.38 9.70
C MET A 197 7.48 -16.11 10.87
N LYS A 198 7.87 -17.37 10.71
CA LYS A 198 8.60 -18.16 11.74
C LYS A 198 9.91 -17.48 12.14
N ARG A 199 10.67 -17.00 11.16
CA ARG A 199 11.93 -16.29 11.43
C ARG A 199 11.68 -15.00 12.23
N LEU A 200 10.71 -14.18 11.82
CA LEU A 200 10.37 -12.95 12.52
C LEU A 200 9.94 -13.20 13.96
N VAL A 201 9.02 -14.14 14.20
CA VAL A 201 8.56 -14.44 15.55
C VAL A 201 9.66 -15.06 16.42
N SER A 202 10.56 -15.84 15.82
CA SER A 202 11.73 -16.40 16.54
C SER A 202 12.67 -15.30 17.02
N VAL A 203 13.05 -14.37 16.13
CA VAL A 203 13.97 -13.27 16.46
C VAL A 203 13.34 -12.34 17.50
N LEU A 204 12.11 -11.91 17.26
CA LEU A 204 11.40 -10.97 18.11
C LEU A 204 10.97 -11.58 19.47
N GLY A 205 10.83 -12.91 19.52
CA GLY A 205 10.54 -13.66 20.74
C GLY A 205 11.61 -13.55 21.80
N HIS A 206 12.85 -13.19 21.43
CA HIS A 206 13.97 -13.02 22.36
C HIS A 206 14.16 -11.56 22.86
N THR A 207 13.29 -10.65 22.44
CA THR A 207 13.32 -9.24 22.87
C THR A 207 12.48 -9.02 24.12
N PRO A 208 12.71 -7.93 24.89
CA PRO A 208 11.89 -7.61 26.07
C PRO A 208 10.52 -7.00 25.70
N HIS A 209 10.22 -6.87 24.41
CA HIS A 209 8.99 -6.26 23.92
C HIS A 209 7.86 -7.28 23.76
N ARG A 210 6.66 -6.77 23.61
CA ARG A 210 5.42 -7.54 23.47
C ARG A 210 4.83 -7.33 22.08
N TYR A 211 4.25 -8.37 21.48
CA TYR A 211 3.82 -8.30 20.11
C TYR A 211 2.37 -8.77 19.92
N ILE A 212 1.64 -8.01 19.10
CA ILE A 212 0.38 -8.44 18.51
C ILE A 212 0.66 -8.82 17.06
N VAL A 213 0.39 -10.08 16.69
CA VAL A 213 0.79 -10.65 15.41
C VAL A 213 -0.43 -10.99 14.57
N SER A 214 -0.54 -10.40 13.37
CA SER A 214 -1.47 -10.84 12.35
C SER A 214 -0.84 -12.03 11.60
N LYS A 215 -1.25 -13.26 11.96
CA LYS A 215 -0.64 -14.49 11.48
C LYS A 215 -1.01 -14.86 10.04
N GLY A 216 -2.10 -14.28 9.50
CA GLY A 216 -2.56 -14.56 8.15
C GLY A 216 -3.21 -15.92 7.95
N PRO A 217 -3.39 -16.34 6.68
CA PRO A 217 -4.22 -17.51 6.35
C PRO A 217 -3.64 -18.85 6.83
N LEU A 218 -2.33 -18.90 7.12
CA LEU A 218 -1.64 -20.11 7.59
C LEU A 218 -1.31 -20.05 9.09
N ALA A 219 -2.16 -19.39 9.88
CA ALA A 219 -1.98 -19.12 11.31
C ALA A 219 -1.68 -20.35 12.16
N ASP A 220 -2.25 -21.51 11.82
CA ASP A 220 -2.14 -22.73 12.59
C ASP A 220 -0.84 -23.52 12.29
N THR A 221 0.04 -23.01 11.44
CA THR A 221 1.26 -23.72 11.01
C THR A 221 2.49 -23.42 11.86
N TYR A 222 2.37 -22.48 12.82
CA TYR A 222 3.43 -22.12 13.75
C TYR A 222 2.88 -21.53 15.06
N ASP A 223 3.61 -21.74 16.14
CA ASP A 223 3.33 -21.20 17.45
C ASP A 223 4.00 -19.85 17.67
N LEU A 224 3.51 -19.12 18.66
CA LEU A 224 4.07 -17.82 19.07
C LEU A 224 4.75 -17.96 20.43
N PRO A 225 5.90 -17.26 20.66
CA PRO A 225 6.51 -17.12 21.98
C PRO A 225 5.58 -16.46 23.01
N ASP A 226 5.92 -16.61 24.32
CA ASP A 226 5.12 -16.10 25.44
C ASP A 226 4.93 -14.55 25.44
N ASN A 227 5.85 -13.82 24.83
CA ASN A 227 5.75 -12.36 24.67
C ASN A 227 4.89 -11.94 23.47
N MET A 228 4.18 -12.86 22.85
CA MET A 228 3.35 -12.62 21.66
C MET A 228 1.94 -13.16 21.84
N TRP A 229 1.01 -12.47 21.19
CA TRP A 229 -0.33 -12.96 20.90
C TRP A 229 -0.62 -12.74 19.41
N GLY A 230 -1.38 -13.63 18.80
CA GLY A 230 -1.77 -13.45 17.41
C GLY A 230 -2.99 -14.27 17.00
N ALA A 231 -3.59 -13.82 15.92
CA ALA A 231 -4.73 -14.48 15.29
C ALA A 231 -4.56 -14.44 13.76
N GLN A 232 -5.36 -15.24 13.06
CA GLN A 232 -5.41 -15.24 11.59
C GLN A 232 -5.70 -13.83 11.05
N GLN A 233 -6.66 -13.14 11.65
CA GLN A 233 -7.00 -11.74 11.38
C GLN A 233 -7.04 -10.96 12.68
N VAL A 234 -6.51 -9.76 12.64
CA VAL A 234 -6.46 -8.84 13.77
C VAL A 234 -7.16 -7.53 13.36
N PRO A 235 -8.02 -6.95 14.20
CA PRO A 235 -8.71 -5.71 13.89
C PRO A 235 -7.71 -4.54 13.92
N GLN A 236 -6.96 -4.36 12.83
CA GLN A 236 -5.77 -3.50 12.73
C GLN A 236 -6.03 -2.08 13.19
N THR A 237 -7.16 -1.47 12.78
CA THR A 237 -7.49 -0.09 13.14
C THR A 237 -7.80 0.11 14.62
N ASN A 238 -8.14 -0.98 15.36
CA ASN A 238 -8.30 -0.96 16.80
C ASN A 238 -7.04 -1.37 17.57
N VAL A 239 -6.07 -1.99 16.90
CA VAL A 239 -4.75 -2.33 17.47
C VAL A 239 -3.76 -1.19 17.33
N LEU A 240 -3.72 -0.52 16.18
CA LEU A 240 -2.75 0.55 15.90
C LEU A 240 -2.73 1.68 16.96
N PRO A 241 -3.86 2.15 17.51
CA PRO A 241 -3.83 3.13 18.58
C PRO A 241 -3.08 2.68 19.84
N LEU A 242 -3.03 1.37 20.11
CA LEU A 242 -2.51 0.77 21.33
C LEU A 242 -1.01 0.45 21.30
N VAL A 243 -0.40 0.44 20.12
CA VAL A 243 0.98 0.02 19.91
C VAL A 243 1.94 1.21 19.81
N ASP A 244 3.23 0.96 20.05
CA ASP A 244 4.30 1.96 19.97
C ASP A 244 4.99 1.97 18.61
N LEU A 245 5.00 0.82 17.90
CA LEU A 245 5.72 0.59 16.64
C LEU A 245 4.97 -0.41 15.79
N VAL A 246 5.11 -0.30 14.47
CA VAL A 246 4.56 -1.23 13.50
C VAL A 246 5.67 -1.89 12.68
N ILE A 247 5.66 -3.22 12.59
CA ILE A 247 6.49 -3.99 11.64
C ILE A 247 5.57 -4.48 10.54
N THR A 248 5.81 -4.04 9.30
CA THR A 248 4.89 -4.28 8.17
C THR A 248 5.62 -4.58 6.87
N HIS A 249 4.90 -5.13 5.90
CA HIS A 249 5.39 -5.29 4.53
C HIS A 249 5.35 -3.99 3.71
N GLY A 250 4.72 -2.92 4.22
CA GLY A 250 4.60 -1.65 3.49
C GLY A 250 3.42 -1.60 2.51
N GLY A 251 2.40 -2.43 2.70
CA GLY A 251 1.15 -2.29 1.93
C GLY A 251 0.50 -0.93 2.21
N ASN A 252 -0.09 -0.32 1.17
CA ASN A 252 -0.54 1.07 1.22
C ASN A 252 -1.54 1.35 2.36
N ASN A 253 -2.49 0.42 2.61
CA ASN A 253 -3.46 0.57 3.71
C ASN A 253 -2.76 0.63 5.06
N THR A 254 -1.84 -0.32 5.36
CA THR A 254 -1.13 -0.32 6.64
C THR A 254 -0.23 0.90 6.79
N THR A 255 0.39 1.36 5.72
CA THR A 255 1.19 2.59 5.70
C THR A 255 0.31 3.79 6.05
N THR A 256 -0.80 3.98 5.35
CA THR A 256 -1.75 5.09 5.60
C THR A 256 -2.34 5.05 7.00
N GLU A 257 -2.74 3.87 7.47
CA GLU A 257 -3.28 3.67 8.82
C GLU A 257 -2.23 3.95 9.90
N SER A 258 -0.95 3.57 9.68
CA SER A 258 0.14 3.87 10.61
C SER A 258 0.37 5.38 10.75
N PHE A 259 0.33 6.14 9.66
CA PHE A 259 0.37 7.60 9.71
C PHE A 259 -0.84 8.19 10.43
N HIS A 260 -2.05 7.67 10.15
CA HIS A 260 -3.28 8.10 10.81
C HIS A 260 -3.21 7.96 12.34
N PHE A 261 -2.60 6.89 12.83
CA PHE A 261 -2.43 6.65 14.26
C PHE A 261 -1.07 7.14 14.81
N GLY A 262 -0.25 7.78 14.00
CA GLY A 262 1.03 8.35 14.43
C GLY A 262 2.07 7.30 14.81
N LYS A 263 2.14 6.17 14.07
CA LYS A 263 3.03 5.07 14.43
C LYS A 263 4.23 4.98 13.48
N PRO A 264 5.47 5.00 14.00
CA PRO A 264 6.66 4.73 13.21
C PRO A 264 6.67 3.26 12.71
N MET A 265 7.40 3.01 11.63
CA MET A 265 7.35 1.70 10.95
C MET A 265 8.73 1.11 10.70
N ILE A 266 8.85 -0.22 10.85
CA ILE A 266 9.86 -1.03 10.19
C ILE A 266 9.19 -1.70 9.00
N VAL A 267 9.73 -1.48 7.81
CA VAL A 267 9.12 -1.97 6.57
C VAL A 267 9.97 -3.05 5.93
N LEU A 268 9.36 -4.20 5.69
CA LEU A 268 9.92 -5.41 5.11
C LEU A 268 9.23 -5.67 3.76
N PRO A 269 9.58 -4.97 2.67
CA PRO A 269 8.84 -5.04 1.42
C PRO A 269 8.98 -6.39 0.75
N LEU A 270 7.90 -6.90 0.16
CA LEU A 270 7.82 -8.21 -0.47
C LEU A 270 7.68 -8.12 -1.98
N PHE A 271 6.78 -7.26 -2.49
CA PHE A 271 6.49 -7.11 -3.91
C PHE A 271 5.74 -5.79 -4.18
N TRP A 272 5.59 -5.44 -5.45
CA TRP A 272 4.77 -4.35 -5.97
C TRP A 272 5.18 -2.98 -5.39
N ASP A 273 4.21 -2.10 -5.09
CA ASP A 273 4.40 -0.77 -4.51
C ASP A 273 4.92 -0.77 -3.06
N GLN A 274 5.02 -1.94 -2.43
CA GLN A 274 5.59 -2.07 -1.08
C GLN A 274 7.05 -1.62 -1.03
N TYR A 275 7.81 -1.83 -2.11
CA TYR A 275 9.18 -1.32 -2.22
C TYR A 275 9.22 0.21 -2.24
N ASP A 276 8.25 0.84 -2.92
CA ASP A 276 8.15 2.29 -3.02
C ASP A 276 7.71 2.88 -1.67
N ASN A 277 6.72 2.28 -1.02
CA ASN A 277 6.29 2.66 0.33
C ASN A 277 7.43 2.52 1.35
N ALA A 278 8.16 1.40 1.32
CA ALA A 278 9.29 1.15 2.21
C ALA A 278 10.40 2.20 2.02
N GLN A 279 10.75 2.50 0.77
CA GLN A 279 11.75 3.52 0.46
C GLN A 279 11.29 4.89 0.91
N ARG A 280 10.02 5.25 0.64
CA ARG A 280 9.49 6.55 1.02
C ARG A 280 9.45 6.76 2.53
N VAL A 281 8.99 5.76 3.29
CA VAL A 281 9.03 5.79 4.76
C VAL A 281 10.47 5.97 5.28
N HIS A 282 11.43 5.28 4.67
CA HIS A 282 12.84 5.35 5.08
C HIS A 282 13.47 6.71 4.76
N GLU A 283 13.36 7.19 3.53
CA GLU A 283 14.02 8.43 3.09
C GLU A 283 13.41 9.69 3.72
N THR A 284 12.12 9.66 4.09
CA THR A 284 11.46 10.75 4.82
C THR A 284 11.67 10.66 6.33
N GLY A 285 12.33 9.60 6.80
CA GLY A 285 12.65 9.37 8.21
C GLY A 285 11.42 9.10 9.08
N PHE A 286 10.38 8.45 8.54
CA PHE A 286 9.20 8.00 9.28
C PHE A 286 9.31 6.55 9.76
N GLY A 287 10.41 5.90 9.43
CA GLY A 287 10.72 4.54 9.80
C GLY A 287 11.98 4.01 9.12
N LEU A 288 12.16 2.71 9.17
CA LEU A 288 13.30 2.02 8.58
C LEU A 288 12.84 0.98 7.57
N ARG A 289 13.56 0.87 6.46
CA ARG A 289 13.43 -0.21 5.48
C ARG A 289 14.52 -1.23 5.74
N LEU A 290 14.16 -2.52 5.85
CA LEU A 290 15.11 -3.62 5.92
C LEU A 290 14.97 -4.54 4.71
N PRO A 291 16.06 -5.22 4.29
CA PRO A 291 16.04 -6.19 3.20
C PRO A 291 15.37 -7.49 3.69
N THR A 292 14.08 -7.66 3.40
CA THR A 292 13.15 -8.66 3.96
C THR A 292 13.70 -10.08 4.14
N TYR A 293 14.51 -10.55 3.20
CA TYR A 293 15.01 -11.94 3.22
C TYR A 293 16.47 -12.07 3.66
N THR A 294 17.19 -10.96 3.79
CA THR A 294 18.65 -10.98 4.02
C THR A 294 19.11 -10.12 5.19
N PHE A 295 18.18 -9.49 5.94
CA PHE A 295 18.55 -8.78 7.16
C PHE A 295 19.17 -9.73 8.16
N ALA A 296 20.18 -9.28 8.92
CA ALA A 296 20.69 -10.01 10.08
C ALA A 296 19.72 -9.85 11.26
N ASP A 297 19.67 -10.84 12.17
CA ASP A 297 18.75 -10.81 13.30
C ASP A 297 18.97 -9.57 14.18
N GLU A 298 20.21 -9.15 14.33
CA GLU A 298 20.62 -7.94 15.04
C GLU A 298 20.19 -6.64 14.34
N GLU A 299 20.05 -6.67 13.00
CA GLU A 299 19.53 -5.52 12.27
C GLU A 299 18.04 -5.30 12.57
N LEU A 300 17.24 -6.37 12.67
CA LEU A 300 15.83 -6.25 13.03
C LEU A 300 15.65 -5.78 14.47
N THR A 301 16.34 -6.41 15.42
CA THR A 301 16.23 -6.02 16.83
C THR A 301 16.80 -4.62 17.07
N GLY A 302 17.91 -4.27 16.42
CA GLY A 302 18.50 -2.94 16.47
C GLY A 302 17.58 -1.87 15.88
N ALA A 303 16.86 -2.16 14.80
CA ALA A 303 15.87 -1.25 14.22
C ALA A 303 14.69 -1.01 15.16
N VAL A 304 14.24 -2.03 15.90
CA VAL A 304 13.21 -1.90 16.94
C VAL A 304 13.68 -0.93 18.03
N GLU A 305 14.86 -1.18 18.61
CA GLU A 305 15.40 -0.33 19.66
C GLU A 305 15.64 1.11 19.20
N GLN A 306 16.18 1.29 17.99
CA GLN A 306 16.43 2.60 17.39
C GLN A 306 15.14 3.42 17.29
N LEU A 307 14.07 2.86 16.71
CA LEU A 307 12.81 3.59 16.53
C LEU A 307 12.08 3.84 17.84
N LEU A 308 12.15 2.92 18.79
CA LEU A 308 11.55 3.10 20.11
C LEU A 308 12.27 4.19 20.93
N ALA A 309 13.58 4.34 20.76
CA ALA A 309 14.37 5.37 21.42
C ALA A 309 14.24 6.76 20.79
N ASP A 310 13.78 6.85 19.53
CA ASP A 310 13.66 8.12 18.80
C ASP A 310 12.40 8.89 19.22
N THR A 311 12.54 9.66 20.30
CA THR A 311 11.46 10.51 20.83
C THR A 311 11.06 11.64 19.89
N ALA A 312 12.00 12.13 19.06
CA ALA A 312 11.72 13.19 18.07
C ALA A 312 10.85 12.66 16.93
N LEU A 313 11.16 11.46 16.43
CA LEU A 313 10.32 10.77 15.45
C LEU A 313 8.92 10.49 16.02
N ARG A 314 8.83 9.98 17.25
CA ARG A 314 7.54 9.72 17.90
C ARG A 314 6.69 11.00 17.96
N ALA A 315 7.25 12.09 18.46
CA ALA A 315 6.54 13.38 18.55
C ALA A 315 6.08 13.87 17.15
N ARG A 316 6.91 13.71 16.12
CA ARG A 316 6.58 14.06 14.74
C ARG A 316 5.43 13.21 14.20
N MET A 317 5.47 11.90 14.41
CA MET A 317 4.41 10.97 13.97
C MET A 317 3.10 11.26 14.71
N ASP A 318 3.14 11.51 16.02
CA ASP A 318 1.97 11.86 16.83
C ASP A 318 1.31 13.15 16.31
N ALA A 319 2.10 14.17 15.98
CA ALA A 319 1.60 15.44 15.43
C ALA A 319 0.94 15.24 14.05
N ILE A 320 1.56 14.46 13.16
CA ILE A 320 0.99 14.12 11.85
C ILE A 320 -0.32 13.36 12.02
N GLY A 321 -0.34 12.32 12.83
CA GLY A 321 -1.55 11.54 13.07
C GLY A 321 -2.67 12.37 13.70
N ALA A 322 -2.34 13.27 14.62
CA ALA A 322 -3.32 14.20 15.22
C ALA A 322 -3.92 15.12 14.15
N ASP A 323 -3.10 15.68 13.25
CA ASP A 323 -3.56 16.51 12.15
C ASP A 323 -4.47 15.73 11.18
N ILE A 324 -4.06 14.55 10.75
CA ILE A 324 -4.87 13.69 9.86
C ILE A 324 -6.25 13.42 10.48
N ARG A 325 -6.33 13.08 11.77
CA ARG A 325 -7.59 12.79 12.46
C ARG A 325 -8.51 14.00 12.67
N THR A 326 -8.07 15.22 12.39
CA THR A 326 -8.96 16.40 12.37
C THR A 326 -9.86 16.46 11.14
N ARG A 327 -9.59 15.65 10.13
CA ARG A 327 -10.29 15.61 8.83
C ARG A 327 -11.12 14.33 8.71
N SER A 328 -12.12 14.35 7.82
CA SER A 328 -12.87 13.18 7.41
C SER A 328 -12.73 12.97 5.90
N GLY A 329 -11.84 12.09 5.50
CA GLY A 329 -11.64 11.73 4.09
C GLY A 329 -12.89 11.10 3.49
N VAL A 330 -13.63 10.33 4.27
CA VAL A 330 -14.90 9.71 3.81
C VAL A 330 -15.98 10.78 3.53
N ALA A 331 -16.15 11.76 4.42
CA ALA A 331 -17.09 12.86 4.17
C ALA A 331 -16.66 13.70 2.96
N ARG A 332 -15.36 14.00 2.85
CA ARG A 332 -14.81 14.71 1.69
C ARG A 332 -15.02 13.95 0.38
N ALA A 333 -14.79 12.64 0.38
CA ALA A 333 -15.06 11.81 -0.79
C ALA A 333 -16.54 11.87 -1.20
N ALA A 334 -17.46 11.78 -0.25
CA ALA A 334 -18.90 11.87 -0.52
C ALA A 334 -19.30 13.22 -1.14
N GLU A 335 -18.76 14.34 -0.63
CA GLU A 335 -18.99 15.69 -1.20
C GLU A 335 -18.46 15.78 -2.64
N LEU A 336 -17.24 15.30 -2.89
CA LEU A 336 -16.63 15.31 -4.21
C LEU A 336 -17.42 14.44 -5.21
N LEU A 337 -17.83 13.26 -4.80
CA LEU A 337 -18.64 12.37 -5.63
C LEU A 337 -20.00 13.01 -5.97
N ALA A 338 -20.67 13.61 -4.98
CA ALA A 338 -21.94 14.29 -5.21
C ALA A 338 -21.81 15.52 -6.15
N SER A 339 -20.61 16.09 -6.26
CA SER A 339 -20.38 17.24 -7.16
C SER A 339 -20.20 16.86 -8.62
N VAL A 340 -19.97 15.58 -8.94
CA VAL A 340 -19.75 15.06 -10.30
C VAL A 340 -20.86 14.10 -10.76
N ALA A 341 -21.74 13.66 -9.85
CA ALA A 341 -22.86 12.76 -10.12
C ALA A 341 -24.03 13.43 -10.88
#